data_cd48aac2b484d13ec1381b72977ac9e4
#
_entry.id   cd48aac2b484d13ec1381b72977ac9e4
#
_cell.length_a   1.000
_cell.length_b   1.000
_cell.length_c   1.000
_cell.angle_alpha   90.00
_cell.angle_beta   90.00
_cell.angle_gamma   90.00
#
_symmetry.space_group_name_H-M   'P 1'
#
loop_
_entity.id
_entity.type
_entity.pdbx_description
1 polymer ?
#
loop_
_entity_poly.entity_id
_entity_poly.type
_entity_poly.pdbx_seq_one_letter_code
_entity_poly.pdbx_strand_id
1 'polypeptide(L)'
;PIFSIQQSSMDQTSFEDGTIILISAAGATGKTSLTEHLSNELSIPIFDLSKHDPVASNSLTGLLYNNMELQDFAQFSMKLKEGKSSMIIDALDEGFLKTTIDGFYSFLDDVAKMSNGAKGVPFIMLGRTNIVELVTLYLESKNVKVVLLQIEPFTVESAKVFIDKHVESEGKTKFEEQYKTVRDYIINAIGGFFKNQSEINHKQYLQFIGYAPVLLAISTLLNDNNNYHALLEDLKSSNRRNIQLVIDIIERILKRDKEEKIDKLLLPTLTK
;
A
#
# COMPACT_ATOMS: atom_id res chain seq x y z
N PRO A 1 -4.95 -4.82 9.10
CA PRO A 1 -5.28 -3.80 8.11
C PRO A 1 -6.55 -4.20 7.36
N ILE A 2 -7.41 -3.20 7.08
CA ILE A 2 -8.61 -3.44 6.28
C ILE A 2 -8.25 -2.99 4.87
N PHE A 3 -8.13 -3.94 3.96
CA PHE A 3 -7.92 -3.66 2.54
C PHE A 3 -9.22 -4.00 1.80
N SER A 4 -9.68 -3.10 0.94
CA SER A 4 -10.67 -3.44 -0.07
C SER A 4 -9.91 -3.67 -1.38
N ILE A 5 -10.05 -4.86 -1.93
CA ILE A 5 -9.48 -5.22 -3.23
C ILE A 5 -10.64 -5.38 -4.19
N GLN A 6 -10.74 -4.52 -5.19
CA GLN A 6 -11.66 -4.73 -6.30
C GLN A 6 -11.00 -5.61 -7.35
N GLN A 7 -11.63 -6.71 -7.61
CA GLN A 7 -11.22 -7.67 -8.62
C GLN A 7 -11.76 -7.22 -9.98
N SER A 8 -10.87 -6.82 -10.90
CA SER A 8 -11.27 -6.59 -12.29
C SER A 8 -11.44 -7.95 -12.98
N SER A 9 -12.67 -8.44 -13.06
CA SER A 9 -13.08 -9.68 -13.73
C SER A 9 -12.44 -10.98 -13.20
N MET A 10 -13.03 -11.57 -12.17
CA MET A 10 -12.82 -13.00 -11.89
C MET A 10 -14.16 -13.70 -11.66
N ASP A 11 -14.43 -14.70 -12.46
CA ASP A 11 -15.22 -15.86 -12.04
C ASP A 11 -14.44 -16.60 -10.94
N GLN A 12 -15.12 -17.17 -9.94
CA GLN A 12 -14.56 -17.84 -8.75
C GLN A 12 -13.78 -19.13 -9.07
N THR A 13 -12.97 -19.14 -10.12
CA THR A 13 -12.20 -20.29 -10.54
C THR A 13 -10.76 -20.21 -10.06
N SER A 14 -10.19 -21.34 -9.71
CA SER A 14 -8.77 -21.51 -9.36
C SER A 14 -7.86 -20.78 -10.34
N PHE A 15 -6.84 -20.10 -9.83
CA PHE A 15 -5.80 -19.50 -10.67
C PHE A 15 -5.18 -20.58 -11.54
N GLU A 16 -4.99 -20.25 -12.82
CA GLU A 16 -4.29 -21.14 -13.74
C GLU A 16 -2.80 -21.21 -13.38
N ASP A 17 -2.18 -22.32 -13.77
CA ASP A 17 -0.75 -22.55 -13.51
C ASP A 17 0.13 -21.46 -14.14
N GLY A 18 1.11 -20.96 -13.37
CA GLY A 18 2.02 -19.91 -13.77
C GLY A 18 1.44 -18.49 -13.76
N THR A 19 0.25 -18.28 -13.18
CA THR A 19 -0.38 -16.96 -13.06
C THR A 19 0.41 -16.05 -12.11
N ILE A 20 0.68 -14.83 -12.54
CA ILE A 20 1.23 -13.77 -11.68
C ILE A 20 0.10 -12.86 -11.20
N ILE A 21 0.06 -12.61 -9.90
CA ILE A 21 -0.85 -11.60 -9.34
C ILE A 21 -0.10 -10.26 -9.28
N LEU A 22 -0.63 -9.25 -9.96
CA LEU A 22 -0.16 -7.87 -9.87
C LEU A 22 -1.11 -7.06 -9.01
N ILE A 23 -0.58 -6.39 -7.98
CA ILE A 23 -1.34 -5.53 -7.09
C ILE A 23 -0.96 -4.08 -7.35
N SER A 24 -1.91 -3.34 -7.91
CA SER A 24 -1.79 -1.92 -8.21
C SER A 24 -2.30 -1.07 -7.05
N ALA A 25 -1.56 -0.03 -6.70
CA ALA A 25 -2.01 0.91 -5.69
C ALA A 25 -1.39 2.30 -5.86
N ALA A 26 -2.12 3.32 -5.46
CA ALA A 26 -1.57 4.67 -5.33
C ALA A 26 -0.47 4.74 -4.25
N GLY A 27 0.28 5.85 -4.23
CA GLY A 27 1.25 6.09 -3.16
C GLY A 27 0.59 6.13 -1.78
N ALA A 28 1.27 5.63 -0.76
CA ALA A 28 0.84 5.64 0.65
C ALA A 28 -0.54 5.01 0.94
N THR A 29 -0.96 4.04 0.15
CA THR A 29 -2.21 3.27 0.36
C THR A 29 -2.03 2.01 1.20
N GLY A 30 -0.83 1.80 1.78
CA GLY A 30 -0.57 0.64 2.65
C GLY A 30 -0.02 -0.58 1.93
N LYS A 31 0.62 -0.43 0.74
CA LYS A 31 1.27 -1.54 0.02
C LYS A 31 2.21 -2.35 0.92
N THR A 32 3.14 -1.68 1.58
CA THR A 32 4.12 -2.34 2.47
C THR A 32 3.45 -3.11 3.60
N SER A 33 2.42 -2.53 4.24
CA SER A 33 1.66 -3.23 5.27
C SER A 33 0.91 -4.45 4.73
N LEU A 34 0.40 -4.38 3.49
CA LEU A 34 -0.21 -5.53 2.81
C LEU A 34 0.84 -6.60 2.51
N THR A 35 2.01 -6.20 2.00
CA THR A 35 3.13 -7.09 1.72
C THR A 35 3.56 -7.87 2.96
N GLU A 36 3.78 -7.18 4.09
CA GLU A 36 4.11 -7.80 5.37
C GLU A 36 3.01 -8.74 5.87
N HIS A 37 1.75 -8.32 5.77
CA HIS A 37 0.62 -9.15 6.17
C HIS A 37 0.54 -10.43 5.32
N LEU A 38 0.60 -10.33 4.00
CA LEU A 38 0.58 -11.49 3.11
C LEU A 38 1.76 -12.43 3.35
N SER A 39 2.96 -11.87 3.56
CA SER A 39 4.15 -12.67 3.87
C SER A 39 3.98 -13.48 5.15
N ASN A 40 3.45 -12.86 6.21
CA ASN A 40 3.23 -13.52 7.49
C ASN A 40 2.13 -14.59 7.41
N GLU A 41 0.98 -14.26 6.80
CA GLU A 41 -0.16 -15.18 6.70
C GLU A 41 0.15 -16.38 5.80
N LEU A 42 0.83 -16.16 4.69
CA LEU A 42 1.15 -17.20 3.71
C LEU A 42 2.51 -17.86 3.96
N SER A 43 3.31 -17.33 4.89
CA SER A 43 4.69 -17.78 5.14
C SER A 43 5.56 -17.81 3.88
N ILE A 44 5.47 -16.74 3.06
CA ILE A 44 6.20 -16.60 1.81
C ILE A 44 7.21 -15.44 1.88
N PRO A 45 8.38 -15.56 1.21
CA PRO A 45 9.41 -14.52 1.26
C PRO A 45 9.02 -13.26 0.49
N ILE A 46 9.57 -12.12 0.94
CA ILE A 46 9.47 -10.82 0.28
C ILE A 46 10.80 -10.50 -0.38
N PHE A 47 10.72 -10.11 -1.67
CA PHE A 47 11.79 -9.51 -2.42
C PHE A 47 11.50 -8.02 -2.63
N ASP A 48 12.17 -7.16 -1.88
CA ASP A 48 11.95 -5.72 -1.87
C ASP A 48 12.95 -5.03 -2.82
N LEU A 49 12.47 -4.61 -3.99
CA LEU A 49 13.28 -3.94 -5.01
C LEU A 49 13.81 -2.57 -4.57
N SER A 50 13.25 -1.98 -3.52
CA SER A 50 13.78 -0.73 -2.96
C SER A 50 15.14 -0.92 -2.29
N LYS A 51 15.47 -2.13 -1.87
CA LYS A 51 16.69 -2.46 -1.12
C LYS A 51 17.79 -3.07 -2.00
N HIS A 52 17.50 -3.40 -3.25
CA HIS A 52 18.42 -4.13 -4.12
C HIS A 52 18.79 -3.34 -5.38
N ASP A 53 20.09 -3.23 -5.62
CA ASP A 53 20.71 -2.64 -6.80
C ASP A 53 21.74 -3.61 -7.39
N PRO A 54 21.88 -3.66 -8.70
CA PRO A 54 20.94 -3.20 -9.72
C PRO A 54 19.82 -4.23 -9.96
N VAL A 55 18.61 -3.75 -10.27
CA VAL A 55 17.53 -4.59 -10.82
C VAL A 55 17.88 -4.88 -12.28
N ALA A 56 18.23 -6.11 -12.59
CA ALA A 56 18.64 -6.56 -13.92
C ALA A 56 18.43 -8.08 -14.08
N SER A 57 18.96 -8.67 -15.16
CA SER A 57 18.95 -10.12 -15.40
C SER A 57 19.68 -10.87 -14.27
N ASN A 58 19.11 -11.98 -13.85
CA ASN A 58 19.56 -12.81 -12.72
C ASN A 58 19.55 -12.12 -11.34
N SER A 59 19.03 -10.90 -11.22
CA SER A 59 18.98 -10.22 -9.92
C SER A 59 18.10 -10.97 -8.91
N LEU A 60 17.00 -11.54 -9.35
CA LEU A 60 16.12 -12.36 -8.52
C LEU A 60 16.81 -13.65 -8.07
N THR A 61 17.40 -14.39 -9.00
CA THR A 61 18.15 -15.63 -8.71
C THR A 61 19.36 -15.36 -7.82
N GLY A 62 20.12 -14.30 -8.12
CA GLY A 62 21.30 -13.90 -7.36
C GLY A 62 20.96 -13.52 -5.91
N LEU A 63 19.87 -12.81 -5.70
CA LEU A 63 19.44 -12.47 -4.33
C LEU A 63 19.01 -13.72 -3.54
N LEU A 64 18.22 -14.57 -4.14
CA LEU A 64 17.81 -15.83 -3.49
C LEU A 64 19.02 -16.64 -3.10
N TYR A 65 19.98 -16.76 -4.01
CA TYR A 65 21.25 -17.46 -3.76
C TYR A 65 22.08 -16.81 -2.65
N ASN A 66 22.13 -15.47 -2.59
CA ASN A 66 22.92 -14.76 -1.58
C ASN A 66 22.27 -14.77 -0.18
N ASN A 67 20.97 -14.98 -0.08
CA ASN A 67 20.22 -14.94 1.18
C ASN A 67 19.79 -16.32 1.69
N MET A 68 20.07 -17.39 0.94
CA MET A 68 19.72 -18.77 1.31
C MET A 68 20.93 -19.67 1.15
N GLU A 69 21.02 -20.73 1.94
CA GLU A 69 21.97 -21.80 1.64
C GLU A 69 21.61 -22.49 0.33
N LEU A 70 22.59 -23.08 -0.35
CA LEU A 70 22.37 -23.69 -1.67
C LEU A 70 21.27 -24.76 -1.67
N GLN A 71 21.16 -25.51 -0.58
CA GLN A 71 20.11 -26.53 -0.43
C GLN A 71 18.73 -25.90 -0.28
N ASP A 72 18.61 -24.83 0.50
CA ASP A 72 17.35 -24.10 0.72
C ASP A 72 16.90 -23.40 -0.56
N PHE A 73 17.83 -22.80 -1.30
CA PHE A 73 17.55 -22.23 -2.63
C PHE A 73 16.99 -23.27 -3.61
N ALA A 74 17.63 -24.45 -3.68
CA ALA A 74 17.15 -25.52 -4.54
C ALA A 74 15.76 -26.02 -4.13
N GLN A 75 15.52 -26.21 -2.83
CA GLN A 75 14.21 -26.60 -2.31
C GLN A 75 13.15 -25.54 -2.56
N PHE A 76 13.47 -24.24 -2.33
CA PHE A 76 12.55 -23.13 -2.61
C PHE A 76 12.18 -23.08 -4.09
N SER A 77 13.16 -23.20 -4.98
CA SER A 77 12.94 -23.19 -6.43
C SER A 77 12.04 -24.35 -6.86
N MET A 78 12.21 -25.53 -6.27
CA MET A 78 11.32 -26.68 -6.51
C MET A 78 9.91 -26.43 -6.00
N LYS A 79 9.76 -25.92 -4.76
CA LYS A 79 8.46 -25.60 -4.17
C LYS A 79 7.72 -24.53 -4.99
N LEU A 80 8.44 -23.52 -5.50
CA LEU A 80 7.88 -22.50 -6.39
C LEU A 80 7.30 -23.12 -7.65
N LYS A 81 8.07 -24.01 -8.32
CA LYS A 81 7.61 -24.72 -9.53
C LYS A 81 6.44 -25.68 -9.25
N GLU A 82 6.41 -26.29 -8.10
CA GLU A 82 5.35 -27.23 -7.71
C GLU A 82 4.08 -26.53 -7.20
N GLY A 83 4.07 -25.19 -7.09
CA GLY A 83 2.97 -24.41 -6.53
C GLY A 83 2.79 -24.57 -5.02
N LYS A 84 3.83 -25.05 -4.33
CA LYS A 84 3.85 -25.23 -2.86
C LYS A 84 4.39 -23.99 -2.12
N SER A 85 4.90 -23.02 -2.84
CA SER A 85 5.34 -21.72 -2.32
C SER A 85 5.14 -20.66 -3.39
N SER A 86 5.12 -19.42 -2.94
CA SER A 86 5.08 -18.22 -3.78
C SER A 86 6.13 -17.23 -3.29
N MET A 87 6.34 -16.14 -4.01
CA MET A 87 7.19 -15.02 -3.60
C MET A 87 6.48 -13.71 -3.82
N ILE A 88 6.64 -12.79 -2.88
CA ILE A 88 6.20 -11.40 -3.05
C ILE A 88 7.36 -10.59 -3.61
N ILE A 89 7.12 -9.82 -4.67
CA ILE A 89 8.04 -8.82 -5.22
C ILE A 89 7.42 -7.45 -4.96
N ASP A 90 7.99 -6.69 -4.04
CA ASP A 90 7.50 -5.36 -3.66
C ASP A 90 8.33 -4.25 -4.31
N ALA A 91 7.78 -3.04 -4.31
CA ALA A 91 8.45 -1.82 -4.76
C ALA A 91 8.88 -1.82 -6.25
N LEU A 92 8.02 -2.32 -7.14
CA LEU A 92 8.28 -2.35 -8.58
C LEU A 92 8.63 -0.97 -9.15
N ASP A 93 8.00 0.08 -8.67
CA ASP A 93 8.25 1.47 -9.09
C ASP A 93 9.63 1.97 -8.65
N GLU A 94 10.07 1.62 -7.44
CA GLU A 94 11.41 1.97 -6.96
C GLU A 94 12.49 1.15 -7.65
N GLY A 95 12.22 -0.13 -7.90
CA GLY A 95 13.09 -0.99 -8.70
C GLY A 95 13.27 -0.47 -10.13
N PHE A 96 12.19 -0.02 -10.77
CA PHE A 96 12.25 0.59 -12.10
C PHE A 96 13.13 1.84 -12.15
N LEU A 97 13.07 2.69 -11.10
CA LEU A 97 13.88 3.91 -11.02
C LEU A 97 15.37 3.66 -10.80
N LYS A 98 15.75 2.47 -10.33
CA LYS A 98 17.15 2.11 -10.01
C LYS A 98 17.92 1.46 -11.16
N THR A 99 17.25 1.19 -12.28
CA THR A 99 17.85 0.51 -13.43
C THR A 99 17.46 1.16 -14.74
N THR A 100 18.08 0.72 -15.83
CA THR A 100 17.65 1.10 -17.18
C THR A 100 16.38 0.32 -17.55
N ILE A 101 15.62 0.80 -18.55
CA ILE A 101 14.44 0.11 -19.04
C ILE A 101 14.75 -1.31 -19.51
N ASP A 102 15.89 -1.51 -20.19
CA ASP A 102 16.35 -2.82 -20.66
C ASP A 102 16.71 -3.73 -19.48
N GLY A 103 17.34 -3.19 -18.43
CA GLY A 103 17.64 -3.91 -17.20
C GLY A 103 16.36 -4.37 -16.50
N PHE A 104 15.35 -3.50 -16.44
CA PHE A 104 14.07 -3.85 -15.86
C PHE A 104 13.33 -4.91 -16.66
N TYR A 105 13.33 -4.81 -18.00
CA TYR A 105 12.75 -5.85 -18.85
C TYR A 105 13.50 -7.18 -18.73
N SER A 106 14.82 -7.16 -18.60
CA SER A 106 15.62 -8.38 -18.36
C SER A 106 15.24 -9.03 -17.02
N PHE A 107 14.97 -8.24 -15.98
CA PHE A 107 14.43 -8.75 -14.71
C PHE A 107 13.04 -9.37 -14.89
N LEU A 108 12.16 -8.74 -15.66
CA LEU A 108 10.82 -9.29 -15.96
C LEU A 108 10.89 -10.56 -16.81
N ASP A 109 11.89 -10.68 -17.68
CA ASP A 109 12.16 -11.94 -18.42
C ASP A 109 12.54 -13.09 -17.47
N ASP A 110 13.30 -12.81 -16.41
CA ASP A 110 13.60 -13.82 -15.38
C ASP A 110 12.32 -14.25 -14.64
N VAL A 111 11.49 -13.27 -14.26
CA VAL A 111 10.19 -13.54 -13.62
C VAL A 111 9.29 -14.38 -14.52
N ALA A 112 9.15 -14.00 -15.80
CA ALA A 112 8.36 -14.73 -16.79
C ALA A 112 8.88 -16.17 -16.97
N LYS A 113 10.19 -16.35 -17.05
CA LYS A 113 10.85 -17.65 -17.22
C LYS A 113 10.63 -18.57 -16.01
N MET A 114 10.65 -18.00 -14.81
CA MET A 114 10.38 -18.76 -13.58
C MET A 114 8.89 -19.10 -13.44
N SER A 115 7.98 -18.26 -13.95
CA SER A 115 6.54 -18.51 -13.95
C SER A 115 6.14 -19.57 -14.96
N ASN A 116 6.80 -19.62 -16.12
CA ASN A 116 6.50 -20.60 -17.15
C ASN A 116 6.79 -22.03 -16.65
N GLY A 117 5.73 -22.84 -16.60
CA GLY A 117 5.78 -24.21 -16.10
C GLY A 117 5.71 -24.34 -14.57
N ALA A 118 5.55 -23.23 -13.84
CA ALA A 118 5.20 -23.26 -12.42
C ALA A 118 3.71 -23.61 -12.26
N LYS A 119 3.37 -24.30 -11.18
CA LYS A 119 1.97 -24.54 -10.80
C LYS A 119 1.44 -23.38 -9.94
N GLY A 120 0.14 -23.10 -10.06
CA GLY A 120 -0.53 -22.06 -9.29
C GLY A 120 0.06 -20.68 -9.50
N VAL A 121 0.24 -19.91 -8.42
CA VAL A 121 0.70 -18.52 -8.41
C VAL A 121 2.13 -18.42 -7.88
N PRO A 122 3.16 -18.38 -8.74
CA PRO A 122 4.55 -18.27 -8.28
C PRO A 122 4.90 -16.90 -7.72
N PHE A 123 4.32 -15.81 -8.26
CA PHE A 123 4.64 -14.44 -7.87
C PHE A 123 3.41 -13.60 -7.57
N ILE A 124 3.54 -12.79 -6.50
CA ILE A 124 2.66 -11.68 -6.18
C ILE A 124 3.52 -10.43 -6.25
N MET A 125 3.20 -9.49 -7.14
CA MET A 125 4.03 -8.32 -7.38
C MET A 125 3.24 -7.04 -7.08
N LEU A 126 3.89 -6.09 -6.40
CA LEU A 126 3.24 -4.84 -5.98
C LEU A 126 3.96 -3.61 -6.54
N GLY A 127 3.19 -2.63 -6.99
CA GLY A 127 3.72 -1.39 -7.52
C GLY A 127 2.68 -0.29 -7.65
N ARG A 128 3.11 0.88 -8.13
CA ARG A 128 2.21 1.95 -8.51
C ARG A 128 1.52 1.65 -9.83
N THR A 129 0.34 2.22 -10.02
CA THR A 129 -0.55 1.92 -11.15
C THR A 129 0.17 1.99 -12.51
N ASN A 130 0.93 3.05 -12.77
CA ASN A 130 1.64 3.23 -14.04
C ASN A 130 2.70 2.15 -14.31
N ILE A 131 3.40 1.68 -13.28
CA ILE A 131 4.41 0.61 -13.42
C ILE A 131 3.75 -0.75 -13.53
N VAL A 132 2.67 -0.98 -12.77
CA VAL A 132 1.91 -2.22 -12.86
C VAL A 132 1.30 -2.39 -14.26
N GLU A 133 0.79 -1.32 -14.86
CA GLU A 133 0.31 -1.35 -16.25
C GLU A 133 1.42 -1.73 -17.25
N LEU A 134 2.62 -1.13 -17.12
CA LEU A 134 3.78 -1.46 -17.95
C LEU A 134 4.17 -2.94 -17.77
N VAL A 135 4.25 -3.41 -16.52
CA VAL A 135 4.59 -4.81 -16.20
C VAL A 135 3.55 -5.78 -16.74
N THR A 136 2.25 -5.44 -16.62
CA THR A 136 1.16 -6.23 -17.18
C THR A 136 1.35 -6.45 -18.69
N LEU A 137 1.47 -5.33 -19.43
CA LEU A 137 1.65 -5.39 -20.89
C LEU A 137 2.89 -6.19 -21.29
N TYR A 138 3.98 -6.03 -20.54
CA TYR A 138 5.21 -6.76 -20.82
C TYR A 138 5.07 -8.26 -20.59
N LEU A 139 4.54 -8.68 -19.43
CA LEU A 139 4.36 -10.09 -19.07
C LEU A 139 3.35 -10.79 -20.00
N GLU A 140 2.26 -10.11 -20.35
CA GLU A 140 1.30 -10.64 -21.35
C GLU A 140 1.96 -10.83 -22.72
N SER A 141 2.86 -9.93 -23.14
CA SER A 141 3.64 -10.09 -24.39
C SER A 141 4.56 -11.33 -24.37
N LYS A 142 4.90 -11.83 -23.18
CA LYS A 142 5.67 -13.08 -22.97
C LYS A 142 4.77 -14.30 -22.73
N ASN A 143 3.46 -14.18 -22.98
CA ASN A 143 2.45 -15.23 -22.76
C ASN A 143 2.35 -15.67 -21.28
N VAL A 144 2.66 -14.79 -20.33
CA VAL A 144 2.44 -15.02 -18.91
C VAL A 144 1.03 -14.55 -18.56
N LYS A 145 0.28 -15.37 -17.84
CA LYS A 145 -1.05 -15.01 -17.34
C LYS A 145 -0.93 -14.06 -16.17
N VAL A 146 -1.66 -12.95 -16.23
CA VAL A 146 -1.63 -11.92 -15.22
C VAL A 146 -3.04 -11.72 -14.66
N VAL A 147 -3.13 -11.63 -13.33
CA VAL A 147 -4.34 -11.18 -12.62
C VAL A 147 -4.02 -9.84 -11.99
N LEU A 148 -4.77 -8.82 -12.39
CA LEU A 148 -4.62 -7.47 -11.85
C LEU A 148 -5.61 -7.25 -10.71
N LEU A 149 -5.08 -6.90 -9.55
CA LEU A 149 -5.84 -6.44 -8.39
C LEU A 149 -5.50 -4.98 -8.12
N GLN A 150 -6.45 -4.23 -7.59
CA GLN A 150 -6.25 -2.83 -7.23
C GLN A 150 -6.61 -2.61 -5.77
N ILE A 151 -5.72 -1.90 -5.03
CA ILE A 151 -6.04 -1.43 -3.69
C ILE A 151 -6.84 -0.13 -3.84
N GLU A 152 -8.09 -0.18 -3.44
CA GLU A 152 -8.96 0.99 -3.43
C GLU A 152 -8.78 1.82 -2.16
N PRO A 153 -9.06 3.14 -2.22
CA PRO A 153 -9.15 3.96 -1.03
C PRO A 153 -10.19 3.39 -0.04
N PHE A 154 -10.01 3.65 1.24
CA PHE A 154 -10.99 3.25 2.25
C PHE A 154 -12.35 3.88 1.96
N THR A 155 -13.42 3.11 2.14
CA THR A 155 -14.78 3.67 2.24
C THR A 155 -14.91 4.49 3.53
N VAL A 156 -15.94 5.31 3.67
CA VAL A 156 -16.20 6.07 4.90
C VAL A 156 -16.31 5.14 6.12
N GLU A 157 -16.97 4.00 5.96
CA GLU A 157 -17.15 3.00 7.02
C GLU A 157 -15.81 2.36 7.39
N SER A 158 -15.03 1.94 6.39
CA SER A 158 -13.69 1.37 6.61
C SER A 158 -12.72 2.42 7.20
N ALA A 159 -12.85 3.68 6.81
CA ALA A 159 -12.09 4.78 7.36
C ALA A 159 -12.34 4.97 8.87
N LYS A 160 -13.61 4.90 9.30
CA LYS A 160 -13.97 4.94 10.73
C LYS A 160 -13.33 3.80 11.50
N VAL A 161 -13.43 2.59 10.97
CA VAL A 161 -12.81 1.41 11.60
C VAL A 161 -11.28 1.52 11.67
N PHE A 162 -10.64 2.08 10.63
CA PHE A 162 -9.21 2.33 10.62
C PHE A 162 -8.80 3.31 11.72
N ILE A 163 -9.50 4.46 11.81
CA ILE A 163 -9.27 5.49 12.83
C ILE A 163 -9.42 4.88 14.23
N ASP A 164 -10.53 4.14 14.46
CA ASP A 164 -10.81 3.52 15.75
C ASP A 164 -9.71 2.56 16.18
N LYS A 165 -9.28 1.66 15.29
CA LYS A 165 -8.19 0.71 15.57
C LYS A 165 -6.86 1.41 15.85
N HIS A 166 -6.56 2.49 15.12
CA HIS A 166 -5.33 3.22 15.34
C HIS A 166 -5.33 3.96 16.68
N VAL A 167 -6.43 4.62 17.04
CA VAL A 167 -6.61 5.28 18.34
C VAL A 167 -6.51 4.26 19.49
N GLU A 168 -7.09 3.07 19.32
CA GLU A 168 -7.03 1.99 20.30
C GLU A 168 -5.60 1.44 20.47
N SER A 169 -4.86 1.27 19.39
CA SER A 169 -3.47 0.76 19.44
C SER A 169 -2.51 1.69 20.18
N GLU A 170 -2.79 2.98 20.21
CA GLU A 170 -2.04 4.00 20.98
C GLU A 170 -2.40 4.00 22.48
N GLY A 171 -3.19 3.03 22.95
CA GLY A 171 -3.52 2.83 24.36
C GLY A 171 -4.64 3.71 24.90
N LYS A 172 -5.35 4.46 24.06
CA LYS A 172 -6.56 5.22 24.44
C LYS A 172 -7.79 4.33 24.26
N THR A 173 -8.16 3.65 25.30
CA THR A 173 -9.15 2.54 25.30
C THR A 173 -10.60 2.96 25.44
N LYS A 174 -10.99 4.19 25.18
CA LYS A 174 -12.38 4.55 25.45
C LYS A 174 -13.06 5.15 24.23
N PHE A 175 -13.76 4.32 23.51
CA PHE A 175 -14.81 4.71 22.57
C PHE A 175 -16.02 5.26 23.33
N GLU A 176 -15.84 6.35 24.08
CA GLU A 176 -16.94 7.11 24.66
C GLU A 176 -17.82 7.64 23.52
N GLU A 177 -19.10 7.79 23.79
CA GLU A 177 -20.06 8.37 22.83
C GLU A 177 -19.55 9.70 22.24
N GLN A 178 -18.85 10.48 23.07
CA GLN A 178 -18.24 11.75 22.68
C GLN A 178 -17.10 11.57 21.66
N TYR A 179 -16.26 10.56 21.82
CA TYR A 179 -15.21 10.22 20.82
C TYR A 179 -15.83 9.99 19.44
N LYS A 180 -16.83 9.10 19.36
CA LYS A 180 -17.49 8.77 18.09
C LYS A 180 -18.13 10.00 17.46
N THR A 181 -18.75 10.86 18.30
CA THR A 181 -19.35 12.12 17.85
C THR A 181 -18.32 13.04 17.23
N VAL A 182 -17.14 13.20 17.85
CA VAL A 182 -16.06 14.04 17.31
C VAL A 182 -15.47 13.44 16.04
N ARG A 183 -15.17 12.16 16.03
CA ARG A 183 -14.67 11.44 14.83
C ARG A 183 -15.62 11.65 13.65
N ASP A 184 -16.91 11.40 13.85
CA ASP A 184 -17.92 11.53 12.80
C ASP A 184 -18.13 13.00 12.39
N TYR A 185 -18.01 13.94 13.32
CA TYR A 185 -18.02 15.37 13.01
C TYR A 185 -16.87 15.75 12.08
N ILE A 186 -15.65 15.32 12.39
CA ILE A 186 -14.45 15.59 11.55
C ILE A 186 -14.66 15.05 10.14
N ILE A 187 -15.07 13.78 10.01
CA ILE A 187 -15.32 13.15 8.71
C ILE A 187 -16.39 13.90 7.91
N ASN A 188 -17.49 14.29 8.56
CA ASN A 188 -18.58 15.04 7.93
C ASN A 188 -18.18 16.47 7.56
N ALA A 189 -17.37 17.15 8.39
CA ALA A 189 -16.86 18.49 8.10
C ALA A 189 -15.95 18.50 6.87
N ILE A 190 -15.09 17.48 6.72
CA ILE A 190 -14.30 17.26 5.50
C ILE A 190 -15.24 17.04 4.31
N GLY A 191 -16.27 16.21 4.47
CA GLY A 191 -17.29 15.98 3.44
C GLY A 191 -18.00 17.27 3.03
N GLY A 192 -18.32 18.13 4.00
CA GLY A 192 -18.95 19.43 3.77
C GLY A 192 -18.08 20.40 2.97
N PHE A 193 -16.75 20.33 3.11
CA PHE A 193 -15.81 21.09 2.29
C PHE A 193 -15.91 20.73 0.82
N PHE A 194 -16.07 19.45 0.50
CA PHE A 194 -16.15 18.96 -0.88
C PHE A 194 -17.56 19.05 -1.48
N LYS A 195 -18.64 19.04 -0.70
CA LYS A 195 -20.04 19.03 -1.18
C LYS A 195 -20.51 20.30 -1.88
N ASN A 196 -19.89 21.42 -1.61
CA ASN A 196 -20.33 22.73 -2.17
C ASN A 196 -19.94 22.94 -3.65
N GLN A 197 -19.48 21.93 -4.34
CA GLN A 197 -19.02 22.00 -5.72
C GLN A 197 -19.40 20.67 -6.42
N SER A 198 -19.60 20.62 -7.70
CA SER A 198 -20.08 19.58 -8.60
C SER A 198 -19.80 18.10 -8.26
N GLU A 199 -20.37 17.11 -9.01
CA GLU A 199 -20.20 15.65 -8.89
C GLU A 199 -18.74 15.19 -8.85
N ILE A 200 -17.82 15.92 -9.48
CA ILE A 200 -16.37 15.66 -9.46
C ILE A 200 -15.85 15.63 -8.02
N ASN A 201 -16.43 16.44 -7.16
CA ASN A 201 -15.96 16.61 -5.79
C ASN A 201 -16.38 15.49 -4.83
N HIS A 202 -17.42 14.73 -5.13
CA HIS A 202 -17.76 13.55 -4.32
C HIS A 202 -16.69 12.46 -4.47
N LYS A 203 -16.19 12.22 -5.68
CA LYS A 203 -15.09 11.28 -5.92
C LYS A 203 -13.81 11.74 -5.24
N GLN A 204 -13.49 13.03 -5.32
CA GLN A 204 -12.33 13.62 -4.64
C GLN A 204 -12.45 13.53 -3.10
N TYR A 205 -13.64 13.73 -2.56
CA TYR A 205 -13.91 13.52 -1.14
C TYR A 205 -13.62 12.07 -0.72
N LEU A 206 -14.16 11.08 -1.45
CA LEU A 206 -13.93 9.68 -1.14
C LEU A 206 -12.46 9.29 -1.26
N GLN A 207 -11.75 9.83 -2.25
CA GLN A 207 -10.31 9.65 -2.38
C GLN A 207 -9.53 10.28 -1.23
N PHE A 208 -9.90 11.49 -0.81
CA PHE A 208 -9.24 12.19 0.29
C PHE A 208 -9.48 11.49 1.62
N ILE A 209 -10.75 11.22 1.97
CA ILE A 209 -11.08 10.57 3.25
C ILE A 209 -10.65 9.09 3.28
N GLY A 210 -10.55 8.44 2.14
CA GLY A 210 -10.05 7.07 2.02
C GLY A 210 -8.53 6.96 1.95
N TYR A 211 -7.80 8.09 2.02
CA TYR A 211 -6.35 8.10 1.94
C TYR A 211 -5.73 7.86 3.32
N ALA A 212 -4.95 6.80 3.48
CA ALA A 212 -4.41 6.37 4.77
C ALA A 212 -3.65 7.48 5.54
N PRO A 213 -2.81 8.33 4.93
CA PRO A 213 -2.19 9.47 5.63
C PRO A 213 -3.18 10.45 6.25
N VAL A 214 -4.33 10.68 5.59
CA VAL A 214 -5.41 11.53 6.14
C VAL A 214 -6.01 10.87 7.37
N LEU A 215 -6.28 9.56 7.31
CA LEU A 215 -6.83 8.80 8.43
C LEU A 215 -5.87 8.77 9.62
N LEU A 216 -4.58 8.63 9.37
CA LEU A 216 -3.55 8.72 10.41
C LEU A 216 -3.51 10.11 11.05
N ALA A 217 -3.58 11.18 10.24
CA ALA A 217 -3.62 12.56 10.76
C ALA A 217 -4.87 12.83 11.60
N ILE A 218 -6.03 12.30 11.20
CA ILE A 218 -7.26 12.36 12.01
C ILE A 218 -7.09 11.57 13.32
N SER A 219 -6.52 10.37 13.26
CA SER A 219 -6.26 9.55 14.44
C SER A 219 -5.33 10.26 15.43
N THR A 220 -4.25 10.88 14.93
CA THR A 220 -3.32 11.68 15.74
C THR A 220 -4.03 12.88 16.37
N LEU A 221 -4.87 13.60 15.59
CA LEU A 221 -5.66 14.71 16.12
C LEU A 221 -6.56 14.27 17.28
N LEU A 222 -7.19 13.10 17.17
CA LEU A 222 -8.03 12.53 18.23
C LEU A 222 -7.19 12.06 19.43
N ASN A 223 -6.01 11.51 19.19
CA ASN A 223 -5.10 11.04 20.24
C ASN A 223 -4.46 12.18 21.02
N ASP A 224 -4.15 13.30 20.39
CA ASP A 224 -3.57 14.47 21.04
C ASP A 224 -4.55 15.12 22.04
N ASN A 225 -5.85 14.82 21.93
CA ASN A 225 -6.88 15.44 22.76
C ASN A 225 -7.40 14.47 23.83
N ASN A 226 -7.35 14.91 25.09
CA ASN A 226 -7.89 14.16 26.22
C ASN A 226 -9.34 14.57 26.58
N ASN A 227 -9.88 15.61 25.95
CA ASN A 227 -11.21 16.13 26.19
C ASN A 227 -11.96 16.30 24.87
N TYR A 228 -12.72 15.27 24.50
CA TYR A 228 -13.49 15.27 23.25
C TYR A 228 -14.65 16.28 23.24
N HIS A 229 -15.19 16.63 24.40
CA HIS A 229 -16.21 17.66 24.47
C HIS A 229 -15.63 19.04 24.12
N ALA A 230 -14.49 19.39 24.71
CA ALA A 230 -13.81 20.66 24.40
C ALA A 230 -13.36 20.72 22.95
N LEU A 231 -12.85 19.59 22.40
CA LEU A 231 -12.47 19.50 20.99
C LEU A 231 -13.68 19.73 20.07
N LEU A 232 -14.83 19.12 20.38
CA LEU A 232 -16.06 19.29 19.59
C LEU A 232 -16.56 20.74 19.62
N GLU A 233 -16.54 21.37 20.79
CA GLU A 233 -16.91 22.79 20.96
C GLU A 233 -15.95 23.71 20.19
N ASP A 234 -14.64 23.45 20.23
CA ASP A 234 -13.66 24.21 19.46
C ASP A 234 -13.89 24.03 17.93
N LEU A 235 -14.13 22.83 17.48
CA LEU A 235 -14.43 22.55 16.06
C LEU A 235 -15.74 23.19 15.59
N LYS A 236 -16.74 23.31 16.45
CA LYS A 236 -18.04 23.94 16.15
C LYS A 236 -18.03 25.45 16.28
N SER A 237 -17.40 25.97 17.36
CA SER A 237 -17.41 27.39 17.72
C SER A 237 -16.39 28.21 16.94
N SER A 238 -15.30 27.58 16.52
CA SER A 238 -14.39 28.24 15.62
C SER A 238 -15.18 28.54 14.36
N ASN A 239 -15.26 29.79 13.93
CA ASN A 239 -15.52 30.21 12.56
C ASN A 239 -14.50 29.54 11.59
N ARG A 240 -13.90 28.45 12.01
CA ARG A 240 -13.03 27.56 11.21
C ARG A 240 -13.93 26.94 10.17
N ARG A 241 -13.95 27.60 9.03
CA ARG A 241 -14.51 27.00 7.82
C ARG A 241 -13.94 25.58 7.70
N ASN A 242 -14.72 24.64 7.21
CA ASN A 242 -14.27 23.25 6.97
C ASN A 242 -12.89 23.16 6.27
N ILE A 243 -12.50 24.23 5.56
CA ILE A 243 -11.19 24.38 4.92
C ILE A 243 -10.03 24.41 5.94
N GLN A 244 -10.20 25.04 7.12
CA GLN A 244 -9.13 25.11 8.11
C GLN A 244 -8.84 23.71 8.69
N LEU A 245 -9.86 22.91 8.92
CA LEU A 245 -9.68 21.53 9.35
C LEU A 245 -8.91 20.70 8.30
N VAL A 246 -9.21 20.90 7.01
CA VAL A 246 -8.49 20.23 5.91
C VAL A 246 -7.03 20.69 5.89
N ILE A 247 -6.77 21.98 6.08
CA ILE A 247 -5.40 22.53 6.15
C ILE A 247 -4.64 21.92 7.34
N ASP A 248 -5.23 21.89 8.53
CA ASP A 248 -4.60 21.31 9.73
C ASP A 248 -4.24 19.82 9.53
N ILE A 249 -5.09 19.08 8.84
CA ILE A 249 -4.81 17.67 8.47
C ILE A 249 -3.65 17.59 7.49
N ILE A 250 -3.62 18.43 6.46
CA ILE A 250 -2.53 18.47 5.48
C ILE A 250 -1.21 18.84 6.15
N GLU A 251 -1.20 19.82 7.02
CA GLU A 251 -0.01 20.22 7.79
C GLU A 251 0.55 19.07 8.65
N ARG A 252 -0.33 18.30 9.29
CA ARG A 252 0.08 17.10 10.06
C ARG A 252 0.71 16.05 9.16
N ILE A 253 0.16 15.82 7.96
CA ILE A 253 0.73 14.89 6.97
C ILE A 253 2.12 15.36 6.54
N LEU A 254 2.26 16.64 6.19
CA LEU A 254 3.52 17.21 5.75
C LEU A 254 4.59 17.18 6.85
N LYS A 255 4.19 17.47 8.09
CA LYS A 255 5.10 17.39 9.24
C LYS A 255 5.61 15.97 9.44
N ARG A 256 4.72 14.98 9.45
CA ARG A 256 5.10 13.57 9.56
C ARG A 256 6.03 13.15 8.43
N ASP A 257 5.68 13.46 7.18
CA ASP A 257 6.50 13.08 6.02
C ASP A 257 7.86 13.75 6.03
N LYS A 258 7.97 14.99 6.55
CA LYS A 258 9.25 15.63 6.80
C LYS A 258 10.08 14.86 7.82
N GLU A 259 9.51 14.57 8.99
CA GLU A 259 10.21 13.90 10.10
C GLU A 259 10.61 12.45 9.71
N GLU A 260 9.75 11.71 9.02
CA GLU A 260 10.00 10.30 8.70
C GLU A 260 10.86 10.09 7.45
N LYS A 261 10.69 10.94 6.42
CA LYS A 261 11.37 10.73 5.13
C LYS A 261 12.55 11.67 4.93
N ILE A 262 12.41 12.95 5.27
CA ILE A 262 13.49 13.93 5.04
C ILE A 262 14.50 13.87 6.16
N ASP A 263 14.08 14.05 7.40
CA ASP A 263 14.98 14.19 8.54
C ASP A 263 15.65 12.84 8.90
N LYS A 264 14.93 11.71 8.80
CA LYS A 264 15.49 10.39 9.13
C LYS A 264 16.23 9.71 7.99
N LEU A 265 15.80 9.89 6.74
CA LEU A 265 16.33 9.12 5.61
C LEU A 265 17.28 9.93 4.72
N LEU A 266 16.97 11.20 4.44
CA LEU A 266 17.76 12.01 3.53
C LEU A 266 18.89 12.78 4.22
N LEU A 267 18.64 13.42 5.37
CA LEU A 267 19.68 14.20 6.05
C LEU A 267 20.91 13.37 6.45
N PRO A 268 20.79 12.14 6.98
CA PRO A 268 21.95 11.32 7.30
C PRO A 268 22.78 10.92 6.07
N THR A 269 22.20 10.88 4.89
CA THR A 269 22.89 10.55 3.64
C THR A 269 23.58 11.74 3.00
N LEU A 270 23.08 12.96 3.25
CA LEU A 270 23.65 14.21 2.74
C LEU A 270 24.82 14.74 3.60
N THR A 271 24.95 14.27 4.84
CA THR A 271 26.00 14.68 5.79
C THR A 271 27.18 13.71 5.84
N LYS A 272 27.21 12.68 5.01
CA LYS A 272 28.35 11.79 4.76
C LYS A 272 29.04 12.17 3.46
#